data_6f79cfc8d3a9ed0561a88dcd0514c1e8
#
_entry.id   6f79cfc8d3a9ed0561a88dcd0514c1e8
#
_cell.length_a   1.000
_cell.length_b   1.000
_cell.length_c   1.000
_cell.angle_alpha   90.00
_cell.angle_beta   90.00
_cell.angle_gamma   90.00
#
_symmetry.space_group_name_H-M   'P 1'
#
loop_
_entity.id
_entity.type
_entity.pdbx_description
1 polymer ?
#
loop_
_entity_poly.entity_id
_entity_poly.type
_entity_poly.pdbx_seq_one_letter_code
_entity_poly.pdbx_strand_id
1 'polypeptide(L)'
;MEPHLYLRRGKKRILLVRYFEQLHFITLDHRMHNQVRDWFLAQPRTLEEMNKKQLSRSTVELSAIRGIAVGGLGRGQVVQFYLKEGKRRYELYEDCDQETLSFLFHGLDSFTPPKQQVAWQDWRLAQQEPGKRKILWSLGGAVNVIGMLSGWVTMGSGYRWPWLNWLCLLCFISAFILYFRFPAYFTILDSRRKYGEKRAAFGLFPVIIFTPLMMTAAALGNYHVFSWYKAWGIGALIVAGLAILLWKLAPEFRDPGEFIGFLLVGTLISCGPVLAVNFLLDTAPAQVVYAVVADSSVSSGKGGTHYYLFADMDGQEAKLPVSKNTYEENSTGSTIAVQYHEGALGIPYAQIE
;
A
#
# COMPACT_ATOMS: atom_id res chain seq x y z
N MET A 1 -17.45 -8.65 -34.19
CA MET A 1 -16.42 -7.60 -33.91
C MET A 1 -15.08 -8.24 -34.12
N GLU A 2 -14.19 -7.66 -34.93
CA GLU A 2 -12.87 -8.26 -35.12
C GLU A 2 -12.09 -8.21 -33.81
N PRO A 3 -11.42 -9.31 -33.42
CA PRO A 3 -10.58 -9.33 -32.22
C PRO A 3 -9.44 -8.31 -32.34
N HIS A 4 -9.32 -7.45 -31.34
CA HIS A 4 -8.32 -6.40 -31.30
C HIS A 4 -7.85 -6.12 -29.88
N LEU A 5 -6.63 -5.54 -29.75
CA LEU A 5 -6.12 -5.05 -28.49
C LEU A 5 -5.95 -3.54 -28.52
N TYR A 6 -6.32 -2.91 -27.45
CA TYR A 6 -6.12 -1.50 -27.25
C TYR A 6 -4.92 -1.28 -26.33
N LEU A 7 -3.83 -0.76 -26.90
CA LEU A 7 -2.52 -0.66 -26.28
C LEU A 7 -2.14 0.79 -26.03
N ARG A 8 -1.23 0.99 -25.07
CA ARG A 8 -0.62 2.28 -24.78
C ARG A 8 0.90 2.17 -24.75
N ARG A 9 1.59 3.18 -25.32
CA ARG A 9 3.04 3.35 -25.18
C ARG A 9 3.34 4.83 -24.88
N GLY A 10 3.57 5.14 -23.62
CA GLY A 10 3.68 6.52 -23.15
C GLY A 10 2.38 7.31 -23.40
N LYS A 11 2.46 8.40 -24.18
CA LYS A 11 1.29 9.21 -24.58
C LYS A 11 0.54 8.66 -25.81
N LYS A 12 1.13 7.74 -26.55
CA LYS A 12 0.55 7.19 -27.78
C LYS A 12 -0.43 6.06 -27.45
N ARG A 13 -1.57 6.06 -28.12
CA ARG A 13 -2.57 4.98 -28.09
C ARG A 13 -2.47 4.19 -29.38
N ILE A 14 -2.55 2.88 -29.27
CA ILE A 14 -2.28 1.97 -30.37
C ILE A 14 -3.37 0.91 -30.41
N LEU A 15 -3.99 0.73 -31.55
CA LEU A 15 -4.89 -0.37 -31.83
C LEU A 15 -4.08 -1.48 -32.49
N LEU A 16 -4.06 -2.67 -31.88
CA LEU A 16 -3.44 -3.87 -32.43
C LEU A 16 -4.51 -4.75 -33.05
N VAL A 17 -4.35 -5.06 -34.29
CA VAL A 17 -5.21 -5.96 -35.06
C VAL A 17 -4.36 -6.98 -35.81
N ARG A 18 -4.92 -8.15 -36.08
CA ARG A 18 -4.29 -9.18 -36.89
C ARG A 18 -5.01 -9.27 -38.25
N TYR A 19 -4.23 -9.20 -39.33
CA TYR A 19 -4.65 -9.54 -40.65
C TYR A 19 -3.73 -10.62 -41.23
N PHE A 20 -4.27 -11.79 -41.47
CA PHE A 20 -3.49 -12.97 -41.93
C PHE A 20 -2.28 -13.22 -41.01
N GLU A 21 -1.09 -13.24 -41.57
CA GLU A 21 0.18 -13.51 -40.89
C GLU A 21 0.89 -12.25 -40.38
N GLN A 22 0.14 -11.13 -40.22
CA GLN A 22 0.71 -9.85 -39.81
C GLN A 22 -0.06 -9.23 -38.66
N LEU A 23 0.69 -8.66 -37.69
CA LEU A 23 0.16 -7.79 -36.64
C LEU A 23 0.35 -6.33 -37.03
N HIS A 24 -0.73 -5.58 -37.02
CA HIS A 24 -0.77 -4.16 -37.38
C HIS A 24 -0.94 -3.33 -36.10
N PHE A 25 0.05 -2.48 -35.82
CA PHE A 25 0.03 -1.51 -34.74
C PHE A 25 -0.37 -0.16 -35.29
N ILE A 26 -1.64 0.22 -35.15
CA ILE A 26 -2.21 1.45 -35.67
C ILE A 26 -2.14 2.51 -34.60
N THR A 27 -1.35 3.55 -34.81
CA THR A 27 -1.22 4.66 -33.86
C THR A 27 -2.43 5.59 -34.01
N LEU A 28 -3.14 5.83 -32.90
CA LEU A 28 -4.28 6.71 -32.83
C LEU A 28 -3.85 8.08 -32.32
N ASP A 29 -4.23 9.15 -33.02
CA ASP A 29 -4.01 10.51 -32.54
C ASP A 29 -4.81 10.75 -31.26
N HIS A 30 -4.21 11.46 -30.31
CA HIS A 30 -4.83 11.76 -29.02
C HIS A 30 -6.15 12.53 -29.14
N ARG A 31 -6.29 13.38 -30.16
CA ARG A 31 -7.50 14.20 -30.37
C ARG A 31 -8.62 13.44 -31.06
N MET A 32 -8.29 12.44 -31.88
CA MET A 32 -9.25 11.72 -32.73
C MET A 32 -9.43 10.25 -32.29
N HIS A 33 -8.80 9.81 -31.21
CA HIS A 33 -8.74 8.39 -30.88
C HIS A 33 -10.12 7.75 -30.66
N ASN A 34 -11.06 8.43 -30.03
CA ASN A 34 -12.42 7.90 -29.84
C ASN A 34 -13.14 7.75 -31.19
N GLN A 35 -13.09 8.75 -32.04
CA GLN A 35 -13.74 8.72 -33.36
C GLN A 35 -13.16 7.61 -34.25
N VAL A 36 -11.83 7.45 -34.28
CA VAL A 36 -11.18 6.37 -35.02
C VAL A 36 -11.48 5.01 -34.44
N ARG A 37 -11.49 4.88 -33.12
CA ARG A 37 -11.89 3.67 -32.42
C ARG A 37 -13.34 3.30 -32.75
N ASP A 38 -14.27 4.23 -32.59
CA ASP A 38 -15.70 3.99 -32.84
C ASP A 38 -15.95 3.66 -34.33
N TRP A 39 -15.24 4.34 -35.22
CA TRP A 39 -15.26 4.02 -36.66
C TRP A 39 -14.75 2.59 -36.95
N PHE A 40 -13.66 2.17 -36.26
CA PHE A 40 -13.11 0.81 -36.42
C PHE A 40 -14.03 -0.24 -35.83
N LEU A 41 -14.67 0.03 -34.69
CA LEU A 41 -15.53 -0.91 -33.97
C LEU A 41 -16.94 -1.03 -34.58
N ALA A 42 -17.39 -0.04 -35.34
CA ALA A 42 -18.74 -0.03 -35.91
C ALA A 42 -18.99 -1.20 -36.88
N GLN A 43 -17.96 -1.58 -37.65
CA GLN A 43 -18.01 -2.73 -38.57
C GLN A 43 -16.59 -3.21 -38.92
N PRO A 44 -16.42 -4.48 -39.38
CA PRO A 44 -15.14 -4.98 -39.84
C PRO A 44 -14.54 -4.07 -40.93
N ARG A 45 -13.25 -3.74 -40.81
CA ARG A 45 -12.55 -2.86 -41.74
C ARG A 45 -11.49 -3.60 -42.51
N THR A 46 -11.36 -3.26 -43.81
CA THR A 46 -10.30 -3.77 -44.64
C THR A 46 -9.02 -2.95 -44.47
N LEU A 47 -7.88 -3.55 -44.86
CA LEU A 47 -6.59 -2.84 -44.89
C LEU A 47 -6.62 -1.62 -45.86
N GLU A 48 -7.38 -1.69 -46.94
CA GLU A 48 -7.55 -0.57 -47.90
C GLU A 48 -8.28 0.61 -47.28
N GLU A 49 -9.34 0.35 -46.50
CA GLU A 49 -10.08 1.41 -45.81
C GLU A 49 -9.22 2.10 -44.77
N MET A 50 -8.35 1.33 -44.06
CA MET A 50 -7.41 1.91 -43.12
C MET A 50 -6.31 2.73 -43.79
N ASN A 51 -5.85 2.31 -44.97
CA ASN A 51 -4.90 3.08 -45.75
C ASN A 51 -5.51 4.41 -46.22
N LYS A 52 -6.77 4.41 -46.65
CA LYS A 52 -7.51 5.63 -47.03
C LYS A 52 -7.63 6.64 -45.92
N LYS A 53 -7.67 6.17 -44.62
CA LYS A 53 -7.71 7.05 -43.45
C LYS A 53 -6.33 7.63 -43.05
N GLN A 54 -5.26 7.30 -43.79
CA GLN A 54 -3.89 7.77 -43.53
C GLN A 54 -3.41 7.57 -42.08
N LEU A 55 -3.82 6.48 -41.43
CA LEU A 55 -3.44 6.17 -40.07
C LEU A 55 -1.98 5.72 -40.01
N SER A 56 -1.19 6.31 -39.10
CA SER A 56 0.19 5.88 -38.89
C SER A 56 0.20 4.42 -38.38
N ARG A 57 0.86 3.55 -39.15
CA ARG A 57 0.86 2.10 -38.93
C ARG A 57 2.26 1.54 -38.94
N SER A 58 2.55 0.62 -38.05
CA SER A 58 3.70 -0.28 -38.15
C SER A 58 3.22 -1.73 -38.18
N THR A 59 3.80 -2.52 -39.07
CA THR A 59 3.43 -3.92 -39.28
C THR A 59 4.55 -4.81 -38.77
N VAL A 60 4.20 -5.95 -38.20
CA VAL A 60 5.13 -6.98 -37.76
C VAL A 60 4.61 -8.32 -38.25
N GLU A 61 5.43 -9.05 -38.99
CA GLU A 61 5.12 -10.41 -39.43
C GLU A 61 5.16 -11.37 -38.24
N LEU A 62 4.25 -12.32 -38.17
CA LEU A 62 4.24 -13.34 -37.11
C LEU A 62 5.54 -14.12 -37.07
N SER A 63 6.14 -14.39 -38.24
CA SER A 63 7.43 -15.06 -38.39
C SER A 63 8.62 -14.31 -37.74
N ALA A 64 8.48 -13.00 -37.55
CA ALA A 64 9.49 -12.16 -36.87
C ALA A 64 9.36 -12.19 -35.35
N ILE A 65 8.28 -12.74 -34.81
CA ILE A 65 8.00 -12.80 -33.37
C ILE A 65 8.56 -14.09 -32.80
N ARG A 66 9.52 -13.97 -31.90
CA ARG A 66 10.13 -15.10 -31.17
C ARG A 66 9.34 -15.51 -29.93
N GLY A 67 8.51 -14.62 -29.41
CA GLY A 67 7.71 -14.87 -28.23
C GLY A 67 6.85 -13.68 -27.85
N ILE A 68 5.75 -13.96 -27.16
CA ILE A 68 4.87 -12.96 -26.58
C ILE A 68 4.66 -13.32 -25.13
N ALA A 69 4.94 -12.38 -24.24
CA ALA A 69 4.59 -12.47 -22.84
C ALA A 69 3.49 -11.44 -22.55
N VAL A 70 2.36 -11.91 -22.06
CA VAL A 70 1.29 -11.07 -21.53
C VAL A 70 1.37 -11.18 -20.02
N GLY A 71 1.65 -10.09 -19.35
CA GLY A 71 1.81 -10.07 -17.89
C GLY A 71 1.47 -8.72 -17.31
N GLY A 72 1.11 -8.67 -16.03
CA GLY A 72 0.97 -7.43 -15.29
C GLY A 72 2.25 -7.15 -14.52
N LEU A 73 2.78 -5.95 -14.65
CA LEU A 73 3.77 -5.39 -13.77
C LEU A 73 3.06 -4.25 -13.03
N GLY A 74 2.45 -4.54 -11.88
CA GLY A 74 1.91 -3.56 -10.95
C GLY A 74 0.96 -2.45 -11.46
N ARG A 75 1.06 -2.04 -12.72
CA ARG A 75 0.37 -0.87 -13.30
C ARG A 75 -0.61 -1.17 -14.45
N GLY A 76 -0.89 -2.42 -14.73
CA GLY A 76 -1.75 -2.85 -15.83
C GLY A 76 -1.20 -4.10 -16.52
N GLN A 77 -2.02 -4.71 -17.36
CA GLN A 77 -1.53 -5.79 -18.20
C GLN A 77 -0.57 -5.21 -19.24
N VAL A 78 0.56 -5.88 -19.43
CA VAL A 78 1.57 -5.49 -20.40
C VAL A 78 1.72 -6.61 -21.41
N VAL A 79 1.69 -6.27 -22.67
CA VAL A 79 2.05 -7.17 -23.77
C VAL A 79 3.47 -6.87 -24.20
N GLN A 80 4.34 -7.86 -24.09
CA GLN A 80 5.73 -7.75 -24.48
C GLN A 80 6.02 -8.69 -25.65
N PHE A 81 6.40 -8.11 -26.77
CA PHE A 81 6.80 -8.84 -27.99
C PHE A 81 8.32 -9.00 -28.00
N TYR A 82 8.79 -10.23 -28.11
CA TYR A 82 10.19 -10.56 -28.37
C TYR A 82 10.37 -10.75 -29.88
N LEU A 83 11.03 -9.77 -30.50
CA LEU A 83 11.31 -9.78 -31.94
C LEU A 83 12.75 -10.23 -32.19
N LYS A 84 13.07 -10.61 -33.44
CA LYS A 84 14.46 -10.91 -33.86
C LYS A 84 15.41 -9.73 -33.55
N GLU A 85 14.92 -8.50 -33.69
CA GLU A 85 15.69 -7.25 -33.55
C GLU A 85 15.53 -6.55 -32.19
N GLY A 86 14.90 -7.20 -31.19
CA GLY A 86 14.74 -6.61 -29.87
C GLY A 86 13.38 -6.85 -29.21
N LYS A 87 13.06 -6.01 -28.22
CA LYS A 87 11.81 -6.11 -27.45
C LYS A 87 10.92 -4.91 -27.69
N ARG A 88 9.63 -5.13 -27.87
CA ARG A 88 8.61 -4.05 -27.85
C ARG A 88 7.65 -4.31 -26.71
N ARG A 89 7.46 -3.32 -25.86
CA ARG A 89 6.58 -3.38 -24.69
C ARG A 89 5.47 -2.36 -24.83
N TYR A 90 4.24 -2.80 -24.56
CA TYR A 90 3.03 -2.00 -24.58
C TYR A 90 2.21 -2.29 -23.33
N GLU A 91 1.54 -1.26 -22.81
CA GLU A 91 0.55 -1.41 -21.74
C GLU A 91 -0.82 -1.65 -22.40
N LEU A 92 -1.60 -2.60 -21.88
CA LEU A 92 -3.00 -2.76 -22.27
C LEU A 92 -3.80 -1.58 -21.73
N TYR A 93 -4.54 -0.92 -22.59
CA TYR A 93 -5.37 0.23 -22.22
C TYR A 93 -6.76 -0.20 -21.72
N GLU A 94 -7.28 -1.28 -22.30
CA GLU A 94 -8.54 -1.91 -21.94
C GLU A 94 -8.32 -3.38 -21.63
N ASP A 95 -9.24 -3.94 -20.87
CA ASP A 95 -9.22 -5.35 -20.56
C ASP A 95 -9.40 -6.20 -21.82
N CYS A 96 -8.64 -7.24 -21.90
CA CYS A 96 -8.72 -8.20 -22.96
C CYS A 96 -9.10 -9.57 -22.41
N ASP A 97 -10.08 -10.20 -23.04
CA ASP A 97 -10.42 -11.58 -22.76
C ASP A 97 -9.40 -12.55 -23.37
N GLN A 98 -9.40 -13.76 -22.84
CA GLN A 98 -8.48 -14.81 -23.27
C GLN A 98 -8.76 -15.26 -24.71
N GLU A 99 -10.00 -15.17 -25.15
CA GLU A 99 -10.43 -15.54 -26.49
C GLU A 99 -9.81 -14.60 -27.53
N THR A 100 -9.86 -13.29 -27.28
CA THR A 100 -9.20 -12.28 -28.12
C THR A 100 -7.69 -12.47 -28.17
N LEU A 101 -7.04 -12.75 -27.02
CA LEU A 101 -5.59 -13.02 -26.99
C LEU A 101 -5.25 -14.27 -27.76
N SER A 102 -6.03 -15.35 -27.59
CA SER A 102 -5.83 -16.61 -28.30
C SER A 102 -6.02 -16.45 -29.79
N PHE A 103 -6.97 -15.66 -30.24
CA PHE A 103 -7.18 -15.38 -31.67
C PHE A 103 -6.03 -14.55 -32.26
N LEU A 104 -5.67 -13.46 -31.62
CA LEU A 104 -4.61 -12.57 -32.11
C LEU A 104 -3.25 -13.25 -32.20
N PHE A 105 -2.98 -14.19 -31.31
CA PHE A 105 -1.70 -14.86 -31.18
C PHE A 105 -1.75 -16.37 -31.56
N HIS A 106 -2.84 -16.80 -32.18
CA HIS A 106 -2.97 -18.16 -32.68
C HIS A 106 -1.83 -18.50 -33.67
N GLY A 107 -1.23 -19.69 -33.51
CA GLY A 107 -0.11 -20.15 -34.32
C GLY A 107 1.27 -19.64 -33.87
N LEU A 108 1.37 -18.95 -32.73
CA LEU A 108 2.65 -18.62 -32.10
C LEU A 108 2.94 -19.62 -30.99
N ASP A 109 3.86 -20.57 -31.21
CA ASP A 109 4.24 -21.63 -30.26
C ASP A 109 4.83 -21.11 -28.95
N SER A 110 5.22 -19.85 -28.90
CA SER A 110 5.85 -19.18 -27.77
C SER A 110 4.92 -18.27 -26.98
N PHE A 111 3.59 -18.38 -27.18
CA PHE A 111 2.62 -17.68 -26.35
C PHE A 111 2.56 -18.30 -24.95
N THR A 112 3.17 -17.65 -23.97
CA THR A 112 3.08 -18.06 -22.57
C THR A 112 1.89 -17.33 -21.96
N PRO A 113 0.78 -18.01 -21.63
CA PRO A 113 -0.32 -17.37 -20.92
C PRO A 113 0.20 -16.82 -19.59
N PRO A 114 -0.21 -15.62 -19.19
CA PRO A 114 0.33 -14.99 -17.99
C PRO A 114 0.00 -15.84 -16.76
N LYS A 115 1.02 -16.15 -15.95
CA LYS A 115 0.82 -16.73 -14.60
C LYS A 115 -0.14 -15.90 -13.73
N GLN A 116 -0.43 -14.68 -14.14
CA GLN A 116 -1.33 -13.72 -13.48
C GLN A 116 -2.80 -13.78 -13.93
N GLN A 117 -3.14 -14.60 -14.94
CA GLN A 117 -4.55 -14.81 -15.31
C GLN A 117 -5.37 -15.38 -14.14
N VAL A 118 -4.75 -16.14 -13.24
CA VAL A 118 -5.44 -16.67 -12.05
C VAL A 118 -5.95 -15.51 -11.18
N ALA A 119 -5.14 -14.51 -10.91
CA ALA A 119 -5.56 -13.35 -10.10
C ALA A 119 -6.65 -12.50 -10.81
N TRP A 120 -6.65 -12.47 -12.13
CA TRP A 120 -7.63 -11.77 -12.94
C TRP A 120 -8.95 -12.51 -13.06
N GLN A 121 -8.90 -13.82 -13.25
CA GLN A 121 -10.07 -14.70 -13.20
C GLN A 121 -10.71 -14.67 -11.81
N ASP A 122 -9.91 -14.71 -10.76
CA ASP A 122 -10.38 -14.57 -9.37
C ASP A 122 -11.09 -13.23 -9.14
N TRP A 123 -10.58 -12.15 -9.73
CA TRP A 123 -11.21 -10.84 -9.62
C TRP A 123 -12.53 -10.74 -10.40
N ARG A 124 -12.61 -11.28 -11.64
CA ARG A 124 -13.87 -11.37 -12.40
C ARG A 124 -14.89 -12.25 -11.69
N LEU A 125 -14.48 -13.40 -11.18
CA LEU A 125 -15.33 -14.29 -10.38
C LEU A 125 -15.83 -13.59 -9.11
N ALA A 126 -14.97 -12.83 -8.45
CA ALA A 126 -15.32 -12.03 -7.29
C ALA A 126 -16.39 -10.97 -7.61
N GLN A 127 -16.38 -10.40 -8.81
CA GLN A 127 -17.44 -9.46 -9.24
C GLN A 127 -18.77 -10.15 -9.52
N GLN A 128 -18.77 -11.41 -9.88
CA GLN A 128 -19.98 -12.20 -10.14
C GLN A 128 -20.70 -12.64 -8.84
N GLU A 129 -20.05 -12.50 -7.67
CA GLU A 129 -20.63 -12.81 -6.36
C GLU A 129 -20.96 -11.53 -5.54
N PRO A 130 -22.02 -10.78 -5.91
CA PRO A 130 -22.30 -9.48 -5.30
C PRO A 130 -22.62 -9.56 -3.80
N GLY A 131 -23.20 -10.65 -3.34
CA GLY A 131 -23.50 -10.88 -1.92
C GLY A 131 -22.25 -11.02 -1.07
N LYS A 132 -21.30 -11.86 -1.49
CA LYS A 132 -20.02 -12.06 -0.82
C LYS A 132 -19.18 -10.78 -0.82
N ARG A 133 -19.15 -10.06 -1.95
CA ARG A 133 -18.48 -8.76 -2.06
C ARG A 133 -19.02 -7.77 -1.02
N LYS A 134 -20.35 -7.65 -0.89
CA LYS A 134 -20.99 -6.74 0.05
C LYS A 134 -20.61 -7.04 1.49
N ILE A 135 -20.61 -8.31 1.88
CA ILE A 135 -20.20 -8.75 3.21
C ILE A 135 -18.73 -8.43 3.47
N LEU A 136 -17.83 -8.78 2.55
CA LEU A 136 -16.40 -8.53 2.72
C LEU A 136 -16.08 -7.04 2.77
N TRP A 137 -16.74 -6.21 1.95
CA TRP A 137 -16.56 -4.75 2.00
C TRP A 137 -17.08 -4.15 3.30
N SER A 138 -18.20 -4.64 3.83
CA SER A 138 -18.69 -4.22 5.15
C SER A 138 -17.70 -4.58 6.25
N LEU A 139 -17.10 -5.77 6.18
CA LEU A 139 -16.05 -6.19 7.12
C LEU A 139 -14.81 -5.31 7.03
N GLY A 140 -14.31 -5.05 5.80
CA GLY A 140 -13.17 -4.13 5.58
C GLY A 140 -13.47 -2.70 6.05
N GLY A 141 -14.69 -2.23 5.84
CA GLY A 141 -15.19 -0.95 6.34
C GLY A 141 -15.19 -0.90 7.86
N ALA A 142 -15.68 -1.93 8.52
CA ALA A 142 -15.68 -2.05 9.97
C ALA A 142 -14.23 -2.03 10.53
N VAL A 143 -13.33 -2.81 9.94
CA VAL A 143 -11.90 -2.84 10.33
C VAL A 143 -11.26 -1.45 10.19
N ASN A 144 -11.50 -0.74 9.08
CA ASN A 144 -10.99 0.62 8.89
C ASN A 144 -11.55 1.59 9.95
N VAL A 145 -12.87 1.60 10.15
CA VAL A 145 -13.52 2.56 11.07
C VAL A 145 -13.11 2.28 12.51
N ILE A 146 -13.18 1.02 12.96
CA ILE A 146 -12.83 0.64 14.32
C ILE A 146 -11.34 0.91 14.57
N GLY A 147 -10.45 0.52 13.64
CA GLY A 147 -9.00 0.76 13.75
C GLY A 147 -8.65 2.23 13.81
N MET A 148 -9.27 3.08 12.99
CA MET A 148 -9.04 4.52 13.02
C MET A 148 -9.59 5.17 14.29
N LEU A 149 -10.80 4.83 14.71
CA LEU A 149 -11.39 5.39 15.93
C LEU A 149 -10.61 4.98 17.18
N SER A 150 -10.24 3.69 17.30
CA SER A 150 -9.42 3.21 18.39
C SER A 150 -8.05 3.87 18.41
N GLY A 151 -7.41 4.04 17.24
CA GLY A 151 -6.16 4.76 17.11
C GLY A 151 -6.25 6.21 17.56
N TRP A 152 -7.32 6.92 17.16
CA TRP A 152 -7.54 8.29 17.60
C TRP A 152 -7.70 8.39 19.12
N VAL A 153 -8.52 7.53 19.72
CA VAL A 153 -8.69 7.52 21.18
C VAL A 153 -7.37 7.18 21.88
N THR A 154 -6.60 6.22 21.36
CA THR A 154 -5.26 5.89 21.87
C THR A 154 -4.31 7.10 21.79
N MET A 155 -4.33 7.85 20.71
CA MET A 155 -3.52 9.07 20.57
C MET A 155 -3.84 10.12 21.65
N GLY A 156 -5.12 10.29 21.99
CA GLY A 156 -5.56 11.25 23.00
C GLY A 156 -5.42 10.79 24.44
N SER A 157 -5.54 9.48 24.71
CA SER A 157 -5.50 8.88 26.06
C SER A 157 -4.16 8.24 26.42
N GLY A 158 -3.20 8.24 25.50
CA GLY A 158 -2.01 7.41 25.63
C GLY A 158 -2.35 5.92 25.64
N TYR A 159 -1.48 5.13 26.25
CA TYR A 159 -1.71 3.69 26.41
C TYR A 159 -2.47 3.35 27.71
N ARG A 160 -3.23 4.30 28.24
CA ARG A 160 -3.97 4.15 29.51
C ARG A 160 -4.99 3.00 29.49
N TRP A 161 -5.55 2.69 28.32
CA TRP A 161 -6.52 1.61 28.14
C TRP A 161 -5.95 0.45 27.33
N PRO A 162 -5.37 -0.58 27.95
CA PRO A 162 -4.71 -1.68 27.25
C PRO A 162 -5.59 -2.39 26.22
N TRP A 163 -6.89 -2.60 26.52
CA TRP A 163 -7.83 -3.26 25.62
C TRP A 163 -8.01 -2.49 24.29
N LEU A 164 -7.96 -1.17 24.34
CA LEU A 164 -8.08 -0.33 23.16
C LEU A 164 -6.86 -0.46 22.25
N ASN A 165 -5.68 -0.56 22.86
CA ASN A 165 -4.42 -0.75 22.13
C ASN A 165 -4.37 -2.14 21.49
N TRP A 166 -4.87 -3.17 22.18
CA TRP A 166 -5.07 -4.48 21.56
C TRP A 166 -6.03 -4.42 20.39
N LEU A 167 -7.11 -3.65 20.50
CA LEU A 167 -8.07 -3.47 19.40
C LEU A 167 -7.41 -2.80 18.20
N CYS A 168 -6.56 -1.78 18.39
CA CYS A 168 -5.77 -1.17 17.32
C CYS A 168 -4.89 -2.21 16.60
N LEU A 169 -4.12 -2.99 17.36
CA LEU A 169 -3.26 -4.03 16.80
C LEU A 169 -4.05 -5.11 16.07
N LEU A 170 -5.18 -5.56 16.63
CA LEU A 170 -6.06 -6.54 15.99
C LEU A 170 -6.65 -6.02 14.67
N CYS A 171 -7.09 -4.77 14.62
CA CYS A 171 -7.57 -4.17 13.37
C CYS A 171 -6.45 -4.06 12.33
N PHE A 172 -5.26 -3.65 12.74
CA PHE A 172 -4.09 -3.57 11.86
C PHE A 172 -3.72 -4.94 11.29
N ILE A 173 -3.61 -5.98 12.12
CA ILE A 173 -3.32 -7.36 11.69
C ILE A 173 -4.45 -7.91 10.81
N SER A 174 -5.72 -7.66 11.19
CA SER A 174 -6.90 -8.11 10.43
C SER A 174 -6.92 -7.55 9.02
N ALA A 175 -6.43 -6.31 8.81
CA ALA A 175 -6.32 -5.74 7.47
C ALA A 175 -5.38 -6.56 6.56
N PHE A 176 -4.23 -6.99 7.08
CA PHE A 176 -3.32 -7.87 6.32
C PHE A 176 -3.93 -9.25 6.09
N ILE A 177 -4.60 -9.84 7.09
CA ILE A 177 -5.29 -11.13 6.93
C ILE A 177 -6.37 -11.03 5.84
N LEU A 178 -7.20 -9.99 5.85
CA LEU A 178 -8.21 -9.76 4.82
C LEU A 178 -7.58 -9.62 3.43
N TYR A 179 -6.51 -8.85 3.33
CA TYR A 179 -5.77 -8.67 2.08
C TYR A 179 -5.23 -10.00 1.53
N PHE A 180 -4.50 -10.77 2.35
CA PHE A 180 -3.91 -12.04 1.91
C PHE A 180 -4.95 -13.13 1.65
N ARG A 181 -6.03 -13.17 2.44
CA ARG A 181 -7.08 -14.20 2.30
C ARG A 181 -8.04 -13.93 1.16
N PHE A 182 -8.24 -12.64 0.83
CA PHE A 182 -9.22 -12.20 -0.17
C PHE A 182 -8.64 -11.13 -1.10
N PRO A 183 -7.54 -11.41 -1.83
CA PRO A 183 -6.82 -10.40 -2.62
C PRO A 183 -7.66 -9.80 -3.76
N ALA A 184 -8.69 -10.52 -4.22
CA ALA A 184 -9.62 -10.04 -5.25
C ALA A 184 -10.57 -8.94 -4.75
N TYR A 185 -10.78 -8.83 -3.43
CA TYR A 185 -11.74 -7.90 -2.84
C TYR A 185 -11.09 -6.71 -2.15
N PHE A 186 -9.81 -6.82 -1.77
CA PHE A 186 -9.09 -5.80 -1.01
C PHE A 186 -7.84 -5.32 -1.71
N THR A 187 -7.44 -4.08 -1.41
CA THR A 187 -6.17 -3.49 -1.84
C THR A 187 -5.55 -2.71 -0.69
N ILE A 188 -4.22 -2.78 -0.57
CA ILE A 188 -3.44 -1.95 0.36
C ILE A 188 -3.16 -0.59 -0.26
N LEU A 189 -2.87 -0.57 -1.57
CA LEU A 189 -2.54 0.64 -2.31
C LEU A 189 -3.76 1.14 -3.08
N ASP A 190 -3.95 2.46 -3.13
CA ASP A 190 -4.99 3.04 -3.98
C ASP A 190 -4.58 2.98 -5.46
N SER A 191 -4.74 1.81 -6.04
CA SER A 191 -4.43 1.55 -7.45
C SER A 191 -5.50 2.08 -8.43
N ARG A 192 -6.59 2.72 -7.93
CA ARG A 192 -7.72 3.19 -8.75
C ARG A 192 -7.31 4.11 -9.89
N ARG A 193 -6.25 4.91 -9.68
CA ARG A 193 -5.75 5.84 -10.70
C ARG A 193 -4.92 5.19 -11.81
N LYS A 194 -4.36 3.99 -11.56
CA LYS A 194 -3.38 3.37 -12.47
C LYS A 194 -4.02 2.53 -13.58
N TYR A 195 -5.25 2.04 -13.39
CA TYR A 195 -5.87 1.06 -14.28
C TYR A 195 -7.08 1.59 -15.05
N GLY A 196 -7.42 2.87 -14.90
CA GLY A 196 -8.52 3.49 -15.65
C GLY A 196 -9.92 2.97 -15.32
N GLU A 197 -10.04 1.91 -14.57
CA GLU A 197 -11.30 1.27 -14.21
C GLU A 197 -11.69 1.51 -12.74
N LYS A 198 -13.01 1.54 -12.50
CA LYS A 198 -13.60 1.50 -11.17
C LYS A 198 -13.35 0.10 -10.58
N ARG A 199 -12.16 -0.15 -10.04
CA ARG A 199 -11.91 -1.41 -9.36
C ARG A 199 -12.90 -1.60 -8.23
N ALA A 200 -13.51 -2.77 -8.23
CA ALA A 200 -14.38 -3.20 -7.15
C ALA A 200 -13.59 -3.71 -5.91
N ALA A 201 -12.37 -3.24 -5.68
CA ALA A 201 -11.58 -3.59 -4.50
C ALA A 201 -11.70 -2.51 -3.43
N PHE A 202 -11.85 -2.94 -2.18
CA PHE A 202 -11.98 -2.06 -1.01
C PHE A 202 -10.59 -1.73 -0.45
N GLY A 203 -10.30 -0.43 -0.25
CA GLY A 203 -9.01 0.02 0.25
C GLY A 203 -8.85 -0.19 1.76
N LEU A 204 -7.77 -0.87 2.18
CA LEU A 204 -7.38 -1.04 3.58
C LEU A 204 -6.28 -0.05 4.01
N PHE A 205 -5.87 0.82 3.09
CA PHE A 205 -4.88 1.86 3.33
C PHE A 205 -5.12 2.69 4.61
N PRO A 206 -6.37 3.12 4.92
CA PRO A 206 -6.60 3.93 6.12
C PRO A 206 -6.12 3.27 7.40
N VAL A 207 -6.56 2.04 7.71
CA VAL A 207 -6.16 1.34 8.94
C VAL A 207 -4.68 0.98 8.95
N ILE A 208 -4.10 0.64 7.79
CA ILE A 208 -2.68 0.24 7.69
C ILE A 208 -1.74 1.41 7.93
N ILE A 209 -2.11 2.63 7.57
CA ILE A 209 -1.26 3.82 7.72
C ILE A 209 -1.61 4.62 8.96
N PHE A 210 -2.88 4.98 9.14
CA PHE A 210 -3.25 5.92 10.21
C PHE A 210 -3.22 5.29 11.59
N THR A 211 -3.61 4.01 11.75
CA THR A 211 -3.58 3.37 13.08
C THR A 211 -2.16 3.30 13.65
N PRO A 212 -1.13 2.80 12.93
CA PRO A 212 0.25 2.83 13.42
C PRO A 212 0.78 4.24 13.68
N LEU A 213 0.42 5.20 12.82
CA LEU A 213 0.83 6.60 13.02
C LEU A 213 0.25 7.20 14.29
N MET A 214 -1.03 6.95 14.59
CA MET A 214 -1.68 7.39 15.82
C MET A 214 -1.08 6.73 17.06
N MET A 215 -0.71 5.43 16.97
CA MET A 215 0.01 4.73 18.03
C MET A 215 1.40 5.33 18.28
N THR A 216 2.12 5.70 17.22
CA THR A 216 3.41 6.42 17.34
C THR A 216 3.21 7.76 18.05
N ALA A 217 2.18 8.53 17.65
CA ALA A 217 1.88 9.81 18.28
C ALA A 217 1.50 9.66 19.77
N ALA A 218 0.77 8.60 20.11
CA ALA A 218 0.45 8.27 21.50
C ALA A 218 1.70 7.98 22.33
N ALA A 219 2.66 7.24 21.78
CA ALA A 219 3.93 6.96 22.45
C ALA A 219 4.74 8.25 22.68
N LEU A 220 4.85 9.10 21.64
CA LEU A 220 5.56 10.38 21.71
C LEU A 220 4.94 11.38 22.72
N GLY A 221 3.61 11.35 22.84
CA GLY A 221 2.87 12.28 23.67
C GLY A 221 2.76 11.89 25.15
N ASN A 222 3.04 10.62 25.51
CA ASN A 222 2.78 10.12 26.87
C ASN A 222 3.97 9.45 27.54
N TYR A 223 5.01 9.13 26.79
CA TYR A 223 6.17 8.40 27.32
C TYR A 223 7.48 9.02 26.86
N HIS A 224 8.50 8.91 27.69
CA HIS A 224 9.88 9.08 27.24
C HIS A 224 10.44 7.71 26.87
N VAL A 225 10.81 7.53 25.59
CA VAL A 225 11.40 6.27 25.08
C VAL A 225 12.91 6.48 24.94
N PHE A 226 13.72 5.74 25.69
CA PHE A 226 15.18 5.91 25.69
C PHE A 226 15.86 5.35 24.44
N SER A 227 15.26 4.37 23.80
CA SER A 227 15.90 3.64 22.69
C SER A 227 15.02 3.56 21.45
N TRP A 228 14.69 4.71 20.86
CA TRP A 228 13.93 4.78 19.60
C TRP A 228 14.54 3.95 18.48
N TYR A 229 15.87 3.88 18.39
CA TYR A 229 16.57 3.10 17.36
C TYR A 229 16.25 1.60 17.44
N LYS A 230 16.01 1.05 18.66
CA LYS A 230 15.57 -0.35 18.81
C LYS A 230 14.17 -0.55 18.26
N ALA A 231 13.23 0.36 18.58
CA ALA A 231 11.87 0.31 18.06
C ALA A 231 11.86 0.37 16.52
N TRP A 232 12.62 1.29 15.92
CA TRP A 232 12.79 1.40 14.49
C TRP A 232 13.46 0.18 13.88
N GLY A 233 14.49 -0.36 14.51
CA GLY A 233 15.20 -1.56 14.04
C GLY A 233 14.29 -2.78 13.98
N ILE A 234 13.54 -3.05 15.06
CA ILE A 234 12.56 -4.15 15.09
C ILE A 234 11.46 -3.92 14.04
N GLY A 235 10.94 -2.70 13.97
CA GLY A 235 9.92 -2.33 12.98
C GLY A 235 10.41 -2.52 11.53
N ALA A 236 11.62 -2.10 11.22
CA ALA A 236 12.23 -2.28 9.91
C ALA A 236 12.37 -3.76 9.52
N LEU A 237 12.76 -4.63 10.46
CA LEU A 237 12.85 -6.07 10.23
C LEU A 237 11.47 -6.68 9.93
N ILE A 238 10.43 -6.30 10.69
CA ILE A 238 9.05 -6.75 10.44
C ILE A 238 8.57 -6.28 9.06
N VAL A 239 8.79 -5.00 8.72
CA VAL A 239 8.39 -4.43 7.43
C VAL A 239 9.15 -5.09 6.27
N ALA A 240 10.44 -5.37 6.43
CA ALA A 240 11.21 -6.10 5.41
C ALA A 240 10.66 -7.51 5.19
N GLY A 241 10.33 -8.24 6.25
CA GLY A 241 9.68 -9.55 6.16
C GLY A 241 8.33 -9.49 5.44
N LEU A 242 7.48 -8.53 5.80
CA LEU A 242 6.20 -8.28 5.13
C LEU A 242 6.38 -7.87 3.66
N ALA A 243 7.36 -7.04 3.36
CA ALA A 243 7.66 -6.63 1.99
C ALA A 243 8.09 -7.79 1.12
N ILE A 244 8.93 -8.70 1.62
CA ILE A 244 9.31 -9.94 0.90
C ILE A 244 8.08 -10.83 0.66
N LEU A 245 7.19 -10.94 1.65
CA LEU A 245 5.94 -11.70 1.53
C LEU A 245 5.02 -11.08 0.48
N LEU A 246 4.84 -9.76 0.52
CA LEU A 246 4.05 -9.00 -0.45
C LEU A 246 4.65 -9.11 -1.86
N TRP A 247 5.96 -9.00 -2.01
CA TRP A 247 6.64 -9.20 -3.29
C TRP A 247 6.33 -10.57 -3.91
N LYS A 248 6.29 -11.62 -3.09
CA LYS A 248 6.00 -12.98 -3.56
C LYS A 248 4.51 -13.20 -3.87
N LEU A 249 3.61 -12.71 -3.01
CA LEU A 249 2.19 -13.05 -3.04
C LEU A 249 1.32 -12.01 -3.75
N ALA A 250 1.74 -10.74 -3.78
CA ALA A 250 0.96 -9.64 -4.29
C ALA A 250 1.60 -9.04 -5.56
N PRO A 251 0.98 -9.26 -6.74
CA PRO A 251 1.53 -8.76 -8.01
C PRO A 251 1.73 -7.25 -8.07
N GLU A 252 0.92 -6.48 -7.34
CA GLU A 252 1.00 -5.03 -7.28
C GLU A 252 2.31 -4.53 -6.65
N PHE A 253 2.90 -5.29 -5.72
CA PHE A 253 4.19 -4.97 -5.09
C PHE A 253 5.42 -5.38 -5.91
N ARG A 254 5.23 -5.96 -7.09
CA ARG A 254 6.34 -6.24 -8.03
C ARG A 254 6.79 -5.00 -8.82
N ASP A 255 6.08 -3.88 -8.71
CA ASP A 255 6.58 -2.58 -9.17
C ASP A 255 7.62 -2.08 -8.16
N PRO A 256 8.87 -1.80 -8.58
CA PRO A 256 9.91 -1.33 -7.65
C PRO A 256 9.53 -0.05 -6.90
N GLY A 257 8.77 0.84 -7.54
CA GLY A 257 8.31 2.09 -6.89
C GLY A 257 7.33 1.83 -5.75
N GLU A 258 6.38 0.92 -5.94
CA GLU A 258 5.42 0.52 -4.90
C GLU A 258 6.12 -0.23 -3.76
N PHE A 259 7.06 -1.11 -4.11
CA PHE A 259 7.86 -1.86 -3.13
C PHE A 259 8.71 -0.95 -2.25
N ILE A 260 9.46 -0.03 -2.87
CA ILE A 260 10.28 0.94 -2.15
C ILE A 260 9.40 1.87 -1.31
N GLY A 261 8.28 2.36 -1.88
CA GLY A 261 7.31 3.17 -1.15
C GLY A 261 6.77 2.47 0.08
N PHE A 262 6.42 1.19 -0.02
CA PHE A 262 5.98 0.38 1.12
C PHE A 262 7.08 0.22 2.18
N LEU A 263 8.32 -0.06 1.76
CA LEU A 263 9.46 -0.17 2.68
C LEU A 263 9.69 1.14 3.44
N LEU A 264 9.73 2.28 2.74
CA LEU A 264 9.99 3.59 3.37
C LEU A 264 8.86 3.99 4.32
N VAL A 265 7.61 4.00 3.83
CA VAL A 265 6.45 4.40 4.64
C VAL A 265 6.19 3.39 5.75
N GLY A 266 6.26 2.09 5.44
CA GLY A 266 6.08 1.03 6.42
C GLY A 266 7.10 1.12 7.57
N THR A 267 8.38 1.32 7.26
CA THR A 267 9.41 1.52 8.28
C THR A 267 9.11 2.77 9.12
N LEU A 268 8.73 3.88 8.48
CA LEU A 268 8.41 5.12 9.18
C LEU A 268 7.30 4.96 10.20
N ILE A 269 6.26 4.20 9.92
CA ILE A 269 5.10 4.03 10.80
C ILE A 269 5.17 2.81 11.71
N SER A 270 6.16 1.92 11.52
CA SER A 270 6.24 0.63 12.23
C SER A 270 6.57 0.75 13.70
N CYS A 271 7.21 1.84 14.15
CA CYS A 271 7.60 2.00 15.53
C CYS A 271 6.39 2.05 16.49
N GLY A 272 5.24 2.62 16.08
CA GLY A 272 4.04 2.67 16.92
C GLY A 272 3.53 1.30 17.35
N PRO A 273 3.23 0.37 16.43
CA PRO A 273 2.88 -1.01 16.78
C PRO A 273 3.93 -1.73 17.62
N VAL A 274 5.23 -1.52 17.33
CA VAL A 274 6.32 -2.13 18.13
C VAL A 274 6.31 -1.61 19.56
N LEU A 275 6.19 -0.29 19.74
CA LEU A 275 6.09 0.31 21.06
C LEU A 275 4.82 -0.12 21.79
N ALA A 276 3.68 -0.21 21.09
CA ALA A 276 2.45 -0.72 21.69
C ALA A 276 2.62 -2.14 22.23
N VAL A 277 3.23 -3.04 21.46
CA VAL A 277 3.55 -4.40 21.92
C VAL A 277 4.51 -4.36 23.11
N ASN A 278 5.54 -3.49 23.05
CA ASN A 278 6.49 -3.30 24.13
C ASN A 278 5.83 -2.90 25.46
N PHE A 279 4.86 -1.98 25.39
CA PHE A 279 4.12 -1.50 26.58
C PHE A 279 3.06 -2.50 27.06
N LEU A 280 2.32 -3.12 26.12
CA LEU A 280 1.22 -4.04 26.47
C LEU A 280 1.67 -5.38 27.02
N LEU A 281 2.83 -5.86 26.62
CA LEU A 281 3.41 -7.12 27.08
C LEU A 281 4.41 -6.92 28.25
N ASP A 282 4.65 -5.67 28.65
CA ASP A 282 5.50 -5.39 29.82
C ASP A 282 4.73 -5.71 31.11
N THR A 283 5.07 -6.83 31.70
CA THR A 283 4.50 -7.30 32.97
C THR A 283 5.44 -7.08 34.14
N ALA A 284 6.64 -6.54 33.89
CA ALA A 284 7.59 -6.25 34.95
C ALA A 284 7.09 -5.08 35.81
N PRO A 285 7.31 -5.13 37.14
CA PRO A 285 6.97 -4.01 38.00
C PRO A 285 7.81 -2.78 37.61
N ALA A 286 7.16 -1.61 37.60
CA ALA A 286 7.86 -0.35 37.40
C ALA A 286 8.90 -0.12 38.48
N GLN A 287 10.08 0.34 38.11
CA GLN A 287 11.08 0.81 39.05
C GLN A 287 10.86 2.31 39.30
N VAL A 288 10.61 2.71 40.53
CA VAL A 288 10.49 4.12 40.87
C VAL A 288 11.89 4.72 41.02
N VAL A 289 12.19 5.65 40.14
CA VAL A 289 13.46 6.39 40.13
C VAL A 289 13.17 7.85 40.52
N TYR A 290 13.93 8.39 41.46
CA TYR A 290 13.83 9.79 41.82
C TYR A 290 14.79 10.61 40.96
N ALA A 291 14.24 11.49 40.14
CA ALA A 291 14.99 12.31 39.22
C ALA A 291 14.87 13.80 39.58
N VAL A 292 15.92 14.57 39.33
CA VAL A 292 15.92 16.03 39.52
C VAL A 292 15.44 16.72 38.27
N VAL A 293 14.48 17.62 38.38
CA VAL A 293 14.01 18.46 37.25
C VAL A 293 15.11 19.44 36.87
N ALA A 294 15.72 19.22 35.71
CA ALA A 294 16.75 20.11 35.17
C ALA A 294 16.17 21.33 34.47
N ASP A 295 15.06 21.15 33.76
CA ASP A 295 14.37 22.21 33.00
C ASP A 295 12.89 21.89 32.82
N SER A 296 12.12 22.86 32.34
CA SER A 296 10.70 22.70 32.05
C SER A 296 10.31 23.47 30.79
N SER A 297 9.42 22.92 29.98
CA SER A 297 8.95 23.61 28.78
C SER A 297 7.46 23.43 28.51
N VAL A 298 6.88 24.42 27.85
CA VAL A 298 5.50 24.41 27.37
C VAL A 298 5.49 24.55 25.86
N SER A 299 4.82 23.65 25.19
CA SER A 299 4.63 23.70 23.74
C SER A 299 3.14 23.95 23.44
N SER A 300 2.83 25.04 22.78
CA SER A 300 1.46 25.39 22.38
C SER A 300 1.31 25.31 20.86
N GLY A 301 0.29 24.61 20.37
CA GLY A 301 0.01 24.43 18.97
C GLY A 301 -1.49 24.24 18.68
N LYS A 302 -1.83 23.97 17.40
CA LYS A 302 -3.22 23.67 17.00
C LYS A 302 -3.83 22.45 17.71
N GLY A 303 -2.99 21.56 18.27
CA GLY A 303 -3.41 20.36 19.01
C GLY A 303 -3.61 20.57 20.52
N GLY A 304 -3.38 21.79 21.02
CA GLY A 304 -3.46 22.10 22.45
C GLY A 304 -2.12 22.55 23.03
N THR A 305 -2.08 22.65 24.36
CA THR A 305 -0.88 22.98 25.13
C THR A 305 -0.35 21.69 25.77
N HIS A 306 0.91 21.41 25.57
CA HIS A 306 1.64 20.26 26.12
C HIS A 306 2.72 20.76 27.08
N TYR A 307 2.80 20.10 28.22
CA TYR A 307 3.74 20.43 29.29
C TYR A 307 4.78 19.34 29.41
N TYR A 308 6.05 19.72 29.56
CA TYR A 308 7.16 18.79 29.64
C TYR A 308 8.08 19.17 30.80
N LEU A 309 8.54 18.17 31.53
CA LEU A 309 9.65 18.28 32.50
C LEU A 309 10.86 17.55 31.92
N PHE A 310 12.01 18.16 32.02
CA PHE A 310 13.29 17.55 31.68
C PHE A 310 13.91 17.10 32.96
N ALA A 311 14.06 15.79 33.15
CA ALA A 311 14.60 15.20 34.37
C ALA A 311 15.91 14.48 34.10
N ASP A 312 16.90 14.68 34.94
CA ASP A 312 18.14 13.92 34.90
C ASP A 312 17.94 12.57 35.59
N MET A 313 18.09 11.49 34.82
CA MET A 313 18.03 10.11 35.29
C MET A 313 19.40 9.47 35.08
N ASP A 314 20.24 9.47 36.11
CA ASP A 314 21.59 8.90 36.08
C ASP A 314 22.47 9.41 34.93
N GLY A 315 22.44 10.71 34.68
CA GLY A 315 23.21 11.35 33.60
C GLY A 315 22.57 11.27 32.21
N GLN A 316 21.35 10.78 32.10
CA GLN A 316 20.54 10.83 30.89
C GLN A 316 19.34 11.78 31.07
N GLU A 317 19.27 12.79 30.24
CA GLU A 317 18.14 13.71 30.23
C GLU A 317 16.89 13.04 29.62
N ALA A 318 15.84 12.92 30.42
CA ALA A 318 14.55 12.40 30.01
C ALA A 318 13.54 13.55 29.84
N LYS A 319 12.96 13.69 28.63
CA LYS A 319 11.85 14.60 28.36
C LYS A 319 10.54 13.92 28.70
N LEU A 320 9.93 14.26 29.81
CA LEU A 320 8.75 13.63 30.36
C LEU A 320 7.50 14.49 30.08
N PRO A 321 6.52 14.01 29.31
CA PRO A 321 5.24 14.70 29.17
C PRO A 321 4.46 14.58 30.47
N VAL A 322 3.89 15.72 30.91
CA VAL A 322 3.20 15.82 32.20
C VAL A 322 1.86 16.54 32.09
N SER A 323 1.02 16.38 33.10
CA SER A 323 -0.19 17.18 33.24
C SER A 323 0.14 18.64 33.56
N LYS A 324 -0.79 19.56 33.30
CA LYS A 324 -0.63 20.96 33.72
C LYS A 324 -0.37 21.10 35.21
N ASN A 325 -1.09 20.35 36.03
CA ASN A 325 -0.95 20.41 37.50
C ASN A 325 0.45 19.93 37.93
N THR A 326 0.90 18.78 37.40
CA THR A 326 2.24 18.26 37.70
C THR A 326 3.34 19.24 37.26
N TYR A 327 3.12 19.95 36.12
CA TYR A 327 4.03 20.99 35.65
C TYR A 327 4.10 22.20 36.60
N GLU A 328 2.95 22.67 37.10
CA GLU A 328 2.87 23.83 38.00
C GLU A 328 3.39 23.52 39.43
N GLU A 329 3.29 22.26 39.86
CA GLU A 329 3.77 21.80 41.18
C GLU A 329 5.28 21.56 41.20
N ASN A 330 5.93 21.38 40.05
CA ASN A 330 7.36 20.99 40.00
C ASN A 330 8.18 22.05 39.27
N SER A 331 9.07 22.70 39.96
CA SER A 331 10.01 23.68 39.42
C SER A 331 11.38 23.05 39.19
N THR A 332 12.23 23.74 38.42
CA THR A 332 13.64 23.36 38.25
C THR A 332 14.33 23.19 39.60
N GLY A 333 14.99 22.07 39.78
CA GLY A 333 15.64 21.64 41.04
C GLY A 333 14.75 20.81 41.95
N SER A 334 13.45 20.67 41.70
CA SER A 334 12.60 19.72 42.46
C SER A 334 12.91 18.28 42.10
N THR A 335 12.61 17.38 43.05
CA THR A 335 12.76 15.94 42.83
C THR A 335 11.40 15.33 42.52
N ILE A 336 11.30 14.59 41.42
CA ILE A 336 10.08 13.91 41.01
C ILE A 336 10.27 12.39 40.99
N ALA A 337 9.20 11.64 41.27
CA ALA A 337 9.17 10.21 41.12
C ALA A 337 8.80 9.85 39.68
N VAL A 338 9.66 9.09 39.02
CA VAL A 338 9.49 8.64 37.65
C VAL A 338 9.38 7.13 37.63
N GLN A 339 8.37 6.61 36.97
CA GLN A 339 8.22 5.17 36.74
C GLN A 339 9.07 4.78 35.52
N TYR A 340 10.13 4.02 35.77
CA TYR A 340 10.99 3.44 34.74
C TYR A 340 10.59 2.00 34.47
N HIS A 341 10.53 1.64 33.20
CA HIS A 341 10.19 0.32 32.70
C HIS A 341 11.25 -0.16 31.71
N GLU A 342 11.62 -1.44 31.76
CA GLU A 342 12.54 -2.03 30.78
C GLU A 342 11.88 -2.33 29.45
N GLY A 343 10.54 -2.53 29.45
CA GLY A 343 9.73 -2.88 28.29
C GLY A 343 9.92 -4.33 27.83
N ALA A 344 8.84 -4.96 27.40
CA ALA A 344 8.83 -6.38 27.02
C ALA A 344 9.78 -6.74 25.86
N LEU A 345 10.09 -5.79 24.99
CA LEU A 345 11.01 -5.95 23.86
C LEU A 345 12.41 -5.37 24.15
N GLY A 346 12.71 -5.06 25.41
CA GLY A 346 13.96 -4.43 25.82
C GLY A 346 14.11 -3.00 25.27
N ILE A 347 12.99 -2.28 25.12
CA ILE A 347 12.93 -0.86 24.74
C ILE A 347 12.53 -0.08 26.00
N PRO A 348 13.50 0.49 26.74
CA PRO A 348 13.20 1.17 28.00
C PRO A 348 12.35 2.41 27.76
N TYR A 349 11.44 2.68 28.71
CA TYR A 349 10.61 3.88 28.70
C TYR A 349 10.34 4.39 30.12
N ALA A 350 10.01 5.67 30.20
CA ALA A 350 9.66 6.32 31.46
C ALA A 350 8.36 7.12 31.32
N GLN A 351 7.64 7.21 32.44
CA GLN A 351 6.43 8.03 32.58
C GLN A 351 6.33 8.60 34.01
N ILE A 352 5.58 9.68 34.13
CA ILE A 352 5.15 10.23 35.43
C ILE A 352 3.70 9.83 35.65
N GLU A 353 3.36 9.47 36.84
CA GLU A 353 2.01 9.08 37.27
C GLU A 353 1.04 10.27 37.27
#